data_bf58a5040cfc0bb960ae3e139ecd7adb
#
_entry.id   bf58a5040cfc0bb960ae3e139ecd7adb
#
_cell.length_a   1.000
_cell.length_b   1.000
_cell.length_c   1.000
_cell.angle_alpha   90.00
_cell.angle_beta   90.00
_cell.angle_gamma   90.00
#
_symmetry.space_group_name_H-M   'P 1'
#
loop_
_entity.id
_entity.type
_entity.pdbx_description
1 polymer ?
#
loop_
_entity_poly.entity_id
_entity_poly.type
_entity_poly.pdbx_seq_one_letter_code
_entity_poly.pdbx_strand_id
1 'polypeptide(L)'
;SVSAGLDYPAVGPEHVWLRDAGRVEYTSATDDEAIAAFHLLARTEGILPALESAHAIAEVVKRAPRLTPRRIILVNLSGRGDKDVESVIAWDKQHPEQHTEEHAESAEPAPAGGKR
;
A
#
# COMPACT_ATOMS: atom_id res chain seq x y z
N SER A 1 -13.22 -0.30 7.34
CA SER A 1 -12.04 0.05 6.54
C SER A 1 -11.97 1.54 6.26
N VAL A 2 -10.79 2.10 6.22
CA VAL A 2 -10.53 3.47 5.75
C VAL A 2 -10.96 3.66 4.28
N SER A 3 -11.04 2.56 3.53
CA SER A 3 -11.50 2.52 2.14
C SER A 3 -12.97 2.18 2.08
N ALA A 4 -13.82 3.16 1.73
CA ALA A 4 -15.25 2.97 1.62
C ALA A 4 -15.65 1.91 0.59
N GLY A 5 -14.89 1.77 -0.50
CA GLY A 5 -15.12 0.79 -1.56
C GLY A 5 -14.89 -0.66 -1.15
N LEU A 6 -14.16 -0.89 -0.04
CA LEU A 6 -13.89 -2.24 0.50
C LEU A 6 -14.77 -2.57 1.72
N ASP A 7 -15.61 -1.66 2.16
CA ASP A 7 -16.43 -1.82 3.36
C ASP A 7 -17.81 -2.43 3.04
N TYR A 8 -17.80 -3.53 2.30
CA TYR A 8 -18.98 -4.29 1.93
C TYR A 8 -19.02 -5.64 2.65
N PRO A 9 -20.20 -6.09 3.12
CA PRO A 9 -20.34 -7.33 3.89
C PRO A 9 -20.20 -8.60 3.06
N ALA A 10 -20.24 -8.51 1.74
CA ALA A 10 -20.21 -9.68 0.85
C ALA A 10 -19.54 -9.37 -0.48
N VAL A 11 -19.04 -10.40 -1.13
CA VAL A 11 -18.47 -10.36 -2.49
C VAL A 11 -19.35 -11.16 -3.45
N GLY A 12 -19.18 -10.91 -4.76
CA GLY A 12 -19.91 -11.65 -5.79
C GLY A 12 -19.56 -13.14 -5.81
N PRO A 13 -20.49 -14.00 -6.30
CA PRO A 13 -20.31 -15.45 -6.32
C PRO A 13 -19.12 -15.90 -7.17
N GLU A 14 -18.73 -15.16 -8.18
CA GLU A 14 -17.55 -15.45 -9.02
C GLU A 14 -16.26 -15.43 -8.21
N HIS A 15 -16.09 -14.47 -7.29
CA HIS A 15 -14.94 -14.43 -6.39
C HIS A 15 -14.88 -15.62 -5.47
N VAL A 16 -16.03 -16.04 -4.93
CA VAL A 16 -16.11 -17.24 -4.08
C VAL A 16 -15.71 -18.47 -4.87
N TRP A 17 -16.24 -18.62 -6.08
CA TRP A 17 -15.91 -19.73 -6.96
C TRP A 17 -14.42 -19.77 -7.32
N LEU A 18 -13.82 -18.63 -7.68
CA LEU A 18 -12.39 -18.53 -8.03
C LEU A 18 -11.50 -18.94 -6.85
N ARG A 19 -11.89 -18.53 -5.63
CA ARG A 19 -11.20 -18.92 -4.40
C ARG A 19 -11.30 -20.43 -4.18
N ASP A 20 -12.49 -20.98 -4.23
CA ASP A 20 -12.76 -22.39 -3.94
C ASP A 20 -12.14 -23.31 -5.01
N ALA A 21 -12.07 -22.86 -6.25
CA ALA A 21 -11.37 -23.53 -7.34
C ALA A 21 -9.82 -23.39 -7.27
N GLY A 22 -9.27 -22.65 -6.29
CA GLY A 22 -7.83 -22.42 -6.16
C GLY A 22 -7.22 -21.61 -7.32
N ARG A 23 -8.05 -20.88 -8.08
CA ARG A 23 -7.60 -20.07 -9.23
C ARG A 23 -7.07 -18.70 -8.81
N VAL A 24 -7.49 -18.20 -7.66
CA VAL A 24 -7.11 -16.89 -7.10
C VAL A 24 -6.83 -17.04 -5.61
N GLU A 25 -5.72 -16.47 -5.17
CA GLU A 25 -5.40 -16.27 -3.76
C GLU A 25 -5.96 -14.91 -3.32
N TYR A 26 -6.76 -14.91 -2.25
CA TYR A 26 -7.30 -13.70 -1.64
C TYR A 26 -6.53 -13.40 -0.37
N THR A 27 -6.06 -12.16 -0.27
CA THR A 27 -5.30 -11.67 0.88
C THR A 27 -5.97 -10.41 1.44
N SER A 28 -5.43 -9.91 2.53
CA SER A 28 -5.91 -8.69 3.18
C SER A 28 -4.77 -7.75 3.51
N ALA A 29 -5.06 -6.47 3.55
CA ALA A 29 -4.21 -5.45 4.13
C ALA A 29 -5.00 -4.70 5.21
N THR A 30 -4.29 -4.23 6.24
CA THR A 30 -4.87 -3.37 7.27
C THR A 30 -5.00 -1.94 6.78
N ASP A 31 -5.77 -1.12 7.49
CA ASP A 31 -5.89 0.31 7.17
C ASP A 31 -4.53 1.02 7.27
N ASP A 32 -3.71 0.69 8.28
CA ASP A 32 -2.35 1.22 8.43
C ASP A 32 -1.46 0.87 7.23
N GLU A 33 -1.49 -0.39 6.80
CA GLU A 33 -0.72 -0.85 5.64
C GLU A 33 -1.17 -0.15 4.35
N ALA A 34 -2.47 0.09 4.19
CA ALA A 34 -3.02 0.78 3.02
C ALA A 34 -2.63 2.26 3.00
N ILE A 35 -2.68 2.95 4.15
CA ILE A 35 -2.24 4.35 4.28
C ILE A 35 -0.73 4.49 4.03
N ALA A 36 0.08 3.61 4.62
CA ALA A 36 1.52 3.60 4.37
C ALA A 36 1.83 3.38 2.87
N ALA A 37 1.12 2.48 2.22
CA ALA A 37 1.25 2.23 0.78
C ALA A 37 0.80 3.44 -0.07
N PHE A 38 -0.25 4.15 0.34
CA PHE A 38 -0.68 5.40 -0.29
C PHE A 38 0.45 6.44 -0.28
N HIS A 39 1.03 6.69 0.90
CA HIS A 39 2.15 7.62 1.05
C HIS A 39 3.40 7.16 0.29
N LEU A 40 3.73 5.88 0.34
CA LEU A 40 4.87 5.32 -0.39
C LEU A 40 4.75 5.61 -1.88
N LEU A 41 3.62 5.29 -2.51
CA LEU A 41 3.42 5.48 -3.94
C LEU A 41 3.42 6.97 -4.32
N ALA A 42 2.83 7.82 -3.47
CA ALA A 42 2.86 9.27 -3.67
C ALA A 42 4.29 9.83 -3.65
N ARG A 43 5.13 9.38 -2.72
CA ARG A 43 6.53 9.84 -2.60
C ARG A 43 7.45 9.30 -3.67
N THR A 44 7.30 8.03 -4.05
CA THR A 44 8.23 7.37 -4.97
C THR A 44 7.86 7.57 -6.43
N GLU A 45 6.57 7.61 -6.74
CA GLU A 45 6.06 7.64 -8.11
C GLU A 45 5.26 8.90 -8.45
N GLY A 46 4.95 9.74 -7.46
CA GLY A 46 4.09 10.91 -7.66
C GLY A 46 2.63 10.56 -7.98
N ILE A 47 2.18 9.36 -7.60
CA ILE A 47 0.83 8.86 -7.86
C ILE A 47 0.05 8.84 -6.56
N LEU A 48 -1.14 9.45 -6.55
CA LEU A 48 -2.12 9.31 -5.48
C LEU A 48 -3.08 8.16 -5.83
N PRO A 49 -2.88 6.95 -5.30
CA PRO A 49 -3.78 5.84 -5.57
C PRO A 49 -5.12 6.04 -4.85
N ALA A 50 -6.20 5.48 -5.37
CA ALA A 50 -7.38 5.29 -4.54
C ALA A 50 -7.05 4.37 -3.35
N LEU A 51 -7.68 4.57 -2.20
CA LEU A 51 -7.42 3.73 -1.01
C LEU A 51 -7.70 2.25 -1.28
N GLU A 52 -8.68 1.95 -2.12
CA GLU A 52 -8.95 0.60 -2.59
C GLU A 52 -7.72 -0.03 -3.26
N SER A 53 -7.09 0.72 -4.16
CA SER A 53 -5.90 0.26 -4.90
C SER A 53 -4.63 0.29 -4.05
N ALA A 54 -4.58 1.14 -3.02
CA ALA A 54 -3.48 1.17 -2.07
C ALA A 54 -3.31 -0.17 -1.33
N HIS A 55 -4.40 -0.92 -1.10
CA HIS A 55 -4.33 -2.28 -0.55
C HIS A 55 -3.52 -3.24 -1.43
N ALA A 56 -3.61 -3.10 -2.76
CA ALA A 56 -2.80 -3.90 -3.68
C ALA A 56 -1.31 -3.53 -3.58
N ILE A 57 -0.99 -2.25 -3.41
CA ILE A 57 0.39 -1.80 -3.21
C ILE A 57 0.93 -2.28 -1.86
N ALA A 58 0.12 -2.26 -0.79
CA ALA A 58 0.49 -2.82 0.50
C ALA A 58 0.88 -4.32 0.39
N GLU A 59 0.13 -5.09 -0.41
CA GLU A 59 0.47 -6.48 -0.67
C GLU A 59 1.77 -6.64 -1.48
N VAL A 60 2.05 -5.74 -2.42
CA VAL A 60 3.34 -5.71 -3.13
C VAL A 60 4.49 -5.50 -2.15
N VAL A 61 4.37 -4.54 -1.24
CA VAL A 61 5.40 -4.26 -0.22
C VAL A 61 5.70 -5.50 0.64
N LYS A 62 4.68 -6.28 0.99
CA LYS A 62 4.86 -7.54 1.74
C LYS A 62 5.50 -8.66 0.93
N ARG A 63 5.17 -8.77 -0.36
CA ARG A 63 5.61 -9.87 -1.22
C ARG A 63 6.94 -9.64 -1.90
N ALA A 64 7.20 -8.43 -2.37
CA ALA A 64 8.38 -8.12 -3.18
C ALA A 64 9.71 -8.55 -2.53
N PRO A 65 9.95 -8.31 -1.23
CA PRO A 65 11.20 -8.70 -0.57
C PRO A 65 11.44 -10.22 -0.54
N ARG A 66 10.39 -11.01 -0.73
CA ARG A 66 10.48 -12.50 -0.72
C ARG A 66 10.71 -13.08 -2.11
N LEU A 67 10.68 -12.25 -3.14
CA LEU A 67 10.84 -12.67 -4.53
C LEU A 67 12.26 -12.43 -5.01
N THR A 68 12.69 -13.25 -5.97
CA THR A 68 13.96 -13.02 -6.64
C THR A 68 13.88 -11.82 -7.58
N PRO A 69 15.00 -11.10 -7.85
CA PRO A 69 15.02 -9.92 -8.72
C PRO A 69 14.52 -10.13 -10.16
N ARG A 70 14.39 -11.39 -10.59
CA ARG A 70 13.88 -11.75 -11.92
C ARG A 70 12.34 -11.85 -11.99
N ARG A 71 11.66 -11.76 -10.85
CA ARG A 71 10.19 -11.82 -10.81
C ARG A 71 9.59 -10.47 -11.12
N ILE A 72 8.47 -10.51 -11.82
CA ILE A 72 7.67 -9.33 -12.16
C ILE A 72 6.36 -9.43 -11.38
N ILE A 73 5.99 -8.36 -10.71
CA ILE A 73 4.67 -8.19 -10.10
C ILE A 73 3.91 -7.18 -10.97
N LEU A 74 2.80 -7.61 -11.54
CA LEU A 74 1.90 -6.72 -12.25
C LEU A 74 0.75 -6.33 -11.32
N VAL A 75 0.55 -5.04 -11.11
CA VAL A 75 -0.52 -4.49 -10.28
C VAL A 75 -1.51 -3.73 -11.14
N ASN A 76 -2.79 -4.03 -10.99
CA ASN A 76 -3.85 -3.21 -11.55
C ASN A 76 -4.17 -2.06 -10.58
N LEU A 77 -3.68 -0.87 -10.89
CA LEU A 77 -3.90 0.34 -10.10
C LEU A 77 -5.07 1.11 -10.69
N SER A 78 -6.28 0.80 -10.24
CA SER A 78 -7.51 1.43 -10.68
C SER A 78 -7.90 2.62 -9.80
N GLY A 79 -8.76 3.49 -10.32
CA GLY A 79 -9.26 4.65 -9.60
C GLY A 79 -8.22 5.78 -9.46
N ARG A 80 -8.56 6.74 -8.62
CA ARG A 80 -7.72 7.90 -8.31
C ARG A 80 -7.89 8.30 -6.84
N GLY A 81 -6.81 8.75 -6.21
CA GLY A 81 -6.77 9.02 -4.77
C GLY A 81 -7.07 10.44 -4.37
N ASP A 82 -7.32 11.37 -5.30
CA ASP A 82 -7.69 12.75 -4.97
C ASP A 82 -8.98 12.84 -4.15
N LYS A 83 -9.91 11.90 -4.36
CA LYS A 83 -11.13 11.76 -3.55
C LYS A 83 -10.86 11.35 -2.09
N ASP A 84 -9.72 10.74 -1.81
CA ASP A 84 -9.39 10.12 -0.52
C ASP A 84 -8.44 10.98 0.33
N VAL A 85 -7.89 12.07 -0.22
CA VAL A 85 -6.88 12.91 0.43
C VAL A 85 -7.37 13.43 1.79
N GLU A 86 -8.62 13.86 1.91
CA GLU A 86 -9.18 14.33 3.18
C GLU A 86 -9.22 13.22 4.22
N SER A 87 -9.58 12.00 3.82
CA SER A 87 -9.60 10.81 4.70
C SER A 87 -8.20 10.44 5.16
N VAL A 88 -7.21 10.49 4.26
CA VAL A 88 -5.81 10.25 4.59
C VAL A 88 -5.30 11.29 5.59
N ILE A 89 -5.53 12.58 5.34
CA ILE A 89 -5.14 13.65 6.27
C ILE A 89 -5.80 13.49 7.65
N ALA A 90 -7.07 13.07 7.69
CA ALA A 90 -7.77 12.82 8.95
C ALA A 90 -7.16 11.63 9.70
N TRP A 91 -6.80 10.57 8.98
CA TRP A 91 -6.10 9.41 9.53
C TRP A 91 -4.74 9.79 10.13
N ASP A 92 -3.91 10.51 9.37
CA ASP A 92 -2.58 10.96 9.78
C ASP A 92 -2.62 11.78 11.08
N LYS A 93 -3.62 12.66 11.22
CA LYS A 93 -3.83 13.45 12.44
C LYS A 93 -4.18 12.59 13.66
N GLN A 94 -4.83 11.46 13.46
CA GLN A 94 -5.20 10.53 14.53
C GLN A 94 -4.07 9.56 14.90
N HIS A 95 -3.10 9.35 13.99
CA HIS A 95 -2.00 8.41 14.13
C HIS A 95 -0.62 9.08 13.93
N PRO A 96 -0.26 10.11 14.70
CA PRO A 96 0.96 10.90 14.47
C PRO A 96 2.25 10.08 14.63
N GLU A 97 2.20 8.97 15.34
CA GLU A 97 3.37 8.12 15.64
C GLU A 97 3.90 7.39 14.40
N GLN A 98 3.04 7.10 13.42
CA GLN A 98 3.41 6.39 12.20
C GLN A 98 4.27 7.22 11.24
N HIS A 99 4.23 8.55 11.37
CA HIS A 99 5.02 9.47 10.54
C HIS A 99 6.43 9.76 11.10
N THR A 100 6.66 9.46 12.39
CA THR A 100 7.93 9.80 13.05
C THR A 100 9.03 8.81 12.71
N GLU A 101 8.71 7.55 12.49
CA GLU A 101 9.68 6.49 12.17
C GLU A 101 10.22 6.61 10.74
N GLU A 102 9.40 7.03 9.78
CA GLU A 102 9.81 7.19 8.38
C GLU A 102 10.80 8.36 8.16
N HIS A 103 10.73 9.41 8.99
CA HIS A 103 11.67 10.52 8.93
C HIS A 103 13.02 10.22 9.58
N ALA A 104 13.09 9.29 10.51
CA ALA A 104 14.32 8.87 11.15
C ALA A 104 15.19 8.00 10.23
N GLU A 105 14.57 7.14 9.42
CA GLU A 105 15.27 6.23 8.50
C GLU A 105 15.84 6.97 7.27
N SER A 106 15.23 8.09 6.86
CA SER A 106 15.73 8.94 5.77
C SER A 106 16.84 9.90 6.17
N ALA A 107 17.19 10.00 7.44
CA ALA A 107 18.16 10.93 8.00
C ALA A 107 19.55 10.31 8.28
N GLU A 108 19.82 9.07 7.87
CA GLU A 108 21.18 8.51 7.97
C GLU A 108 22.13 9.25 7.01
N PRO A 109 23.17 9.92 7.51
CA PRO A 109 24.11 10.60 6.64
C PRO A 109 24.93 9.59 5.84
N ALA A 110 25.03 9.83 4.53
CA ALA A 110 25.92 9.07 3.66
C ALA A 110 27.34 8.97 4.28
N PRO A 111 28.00 7.79 4.27
CA PRO A 111 29.32 7.63 4.83
C PRO A 111 30.30 8.59 4.15
N ALA A 112 30.97 9.38 4.95
CA ALA A 112 31.99 10.32 4.50
C ALA A 112 33.06 9.58 3.70
N GLY A 113 33.16 9.90 2.44
CA GLY A 113 34.15 9.33 1.53
C GLY A 113 35.54 9.50 2.08
N GLY A 114 36.20 8.37 2.45
CA GLY A 114 37.60 8.33 2.79
C GLY A 114 38.45 8.69 1.58
N LYS A 115 39.21 9.74 1.71
CA LYS A 115 40.35 10.06 0.82
C LYS A 115 41.38 8.94 0.91
N ARG A 116 41.75 8.35 -0.21
CA ARG A 116 43.13 8.10 -0.63
C ARG A 116 43.19 7.72 -2.09
#